data_7292f8ecc294d252dec40aa8a9f95f87
#
_entry.id   7292f8ecc294d252dec40aa8a9f95f87
#
_cell.length_a   1.000
_cell.length_b   1.000
_cell.length_c   1.000
_cell.angle_alpha   90.00
_cell.angle_beta   90.00
_cell.angle_gamma   90.00
#
_symmetry.space_group_name_H-M   'P 1'
#
loop_
_entity.id
_entity.type
_entity.pdbx_description
1 polymer ?
#
loop_
_entity_poly.entity_id
_entity_poly.type
_entity_poly.pdbx_seq_one_letter_code
_entity_poly.pdbx_strand_id
1 'polypeptide(L)'
;MRFRTAILLALTAALAVGCETDDPAGPDISNEGPLYIVHSALESPDGRVNYFTATNTLASGELDYGHSLTLMGRPRLYAQEGLGYFAVANAEDVEITRYTIDDEGHFVAGDTISLHHHGVRSLGAQAVYFASPTRAYYKDPNEAQVIVWNPEEMVVEKTIDLPASLIRENRVTSFGDWVAREGEAYFTVGWTSQTYDRVDPGLALVRIDTTTDEVTITEDDRCRGIETAANVDGTLYFFSGVISPFGYHVYGNDGGQPDCILRIVPGETTFDADWVGSLAASLPDGTAATAATVDENGRVWVQVVDLSTAPSAEGTTYGEWYAADWTWWHLQVPGFDEAVRAPSAAGAYSSFTVGTEDAFYISQTASDYSETTLIDLSGESAVPGLNLPGFVLDIVRIR
;
A
#
# COMPACT_ATOMS: atom_id res chain seq x y z
N MET A 1 -75.62 37.73 29.41
CA MET A 1 -75.55 36.62 28.43
C MET A 1 -74.23 35.93 28.53
N ARG A 2 -74.16 34.75 29.13
CA ARG A 2 -72.90 34.00 29.37
C ARG A 2 -72.97 32.78 28.51
N PHE A 3 -72.06 32.71 27.49
CA PHE A 3 -71.83 31.51 26.66
C PHE A 3 -70.80 30.66 27.37
N ARG A 4 -71.14 29.43 27.66
CA ARG A 4 -70.28 28.38 28.15
C ARG A 4 -69.78 27.58 26.85
N THR A 5 -68.53 27.62 26.58
CA THR A 5 -67.93 26.78 25.55
C THR A 5 -67.46 25.48 26.21
N ALA A 6 -68.04 24.37 25.81
CA ALA A 6 -67.57 23.04 26.18
C ALA A 6 -66.36 22.62 25.29
N ILE A 7 -65.27 22.30 25.95
CA ILE A 7 -64.08 21.71 25.28
C ILE A 7 -64.23 20.20 25.28
N LEU A 8 -64.36 19.62 24.10
CA LEU A 8 -64.31 18.19 23.86
C LEU A 8 -62.84 17.78 23.80
N LEU A 9 -62.36 17.00 24.81
CA LEU A 9 -61.06 16.31 24.74
C LEU A 9 -61.21 15.05 23.89
N ALA A 10 -60.64 15.05 22.70
CA ALA A 10 -60.43 13.84 21.89
C ALA A 10 -59.10 13.19 22.32
N LEU A 11 -59.21 12.03 22.96
CA LEU A 11 -58.05 11.17 23.28
C LEU A 11 -57.65 10.43 21.97
N THR A 12 -56.61 10.89 21.29
CA THR A 12 -55.95 10.13 20.24
C THR A 12 -54.94 9.16 20.86
N ALA A 13 -55.31 7.88 20.90
CA ALA A 13 -54.37 6.81 21.20
C ALA A 13 -53.42 6.70 20.00
N ALA A 14 -52.20 7.17 20.15
CA ALA A 14 -51.12 6.89 19.21
C ALA A 14 -50.71 5.43 19.40
N LEU A 15 -51.08 4.57 18.45
CA LEU A 15 -50.48 3.27 18.26
C LEU A 15 -49.02 3.54 17.84
N ALA A 16 -48.09 3.39 18.76
CA ALA A 16 -46.69 3.24 18.44
C ALA A 16 -46.54 1.88 17.76
N VAL A 17 -46.58 1.88 16.41
CA VAL A 17 -46.03 0.80 15.63
C VAL A 17 -44.53 0.93 15.81
N GLY A 18 -43.94 0.12 16.66
CA GLY A 18 -42.50 -0.08 16.69
C GLY A 18 -42.09 -0.66 15.33
N CYS A 19 -41.51 0.17 14.49
CA CYS A 19 -40.60 -0.37 13.49
C CYS A 19 -39.44 -0.98 14.28
N GLU A 20 -39.46 -2.28 14.48
CA GLU A 20 -38.24 -3.03 14.59
C GLU A 20 -37.55 -2.79 13.24
N THR A 21 -36.60 -1.88 13.19
CA THR A 21 -35.58 -1.90 12.17
C THR A 21 -34.80 -3.17 12.46
N ASP A 22 -35.07 -4.23 11.70
CA ASP A 22 -34.09 -5.30 11.55
C ASP A 22 -32.82 -4.57 11.08
N ASP A 23 -31.89 -4.34 12.00
CA ASP A 23 -30.53 -3.98 11.64
C ASP A 23 -30.08 -5.12 10.72
N PRO A 24 -29.68 -4.84 9.49
CA PRO A 24 -29.20 -5.89 8.62
C PRO A 24 -28.08 -6.60 9.39
N ALA A 25 -28.20 -7.91 9.49
CA ALA A 25 -27.18 -8.73 10.15
C ALA A 25 -25.81 -8.29 9.60
N GLY A 26 -24.85 -8.06 10.52
CA GLY A 26 -23.49 -7.71 10.14
C GLY A 26 -22.94 -8.67 9.09
N PRO A 27 -21.86 -8.31 8.39
CA PRO A 27 -21.23 -9.22 7.45
C PRO A 27 -20.98 -10.53 8.19
N ASP A 28 -21.28 -11.66 7.55
CA ASP A 28 -21.03 -12.99 8.12
C ASP A 28 -19.50 -13.22 8.15
N ILE A 29 -18.83 -12.51 9.05
CA ILE A 29 -17.39 -12.57 9.27
C ILE A 29 -17.11 -13.78 10.13
N SER A 30 -16.62 -14.83 9.51
CA SER A 30 -16.17 -16.02 10.22
C SER A 30 -15.01 -15.67 11.15
N ASN A 31 -15.04 -16.14 12.39
CA ASN A 31 -13.91 -16.10 13.30
C ASN A 31 -12.79 -17.10 12.93
N GLU A 32 -13.03 -17.94 11.92
CA GLU A 32 -12.07 -18.90 11.38
C GLU A 32 -11.62 -18.49 9.97
N GLY A 33 -10.34 -18.74 9.66
CA GLY A 33 -9.73 -18.47 8.35
C GLY A 33 -9.22 -17.01 8.20
N PRO A 34 -8.86 -16.62 6.97
CA PRO A 34 -8.30 -15.31 6.70
C PRO A 34 -9.32 -14.19 6.93
N LEU A 35 -8.82 -13.05 7.34
CA LEU A 35 -9.61 -11.82 7.48
C LEU A 35 -8.85 -10.68 6.83
N TYR A 36 -9.48 -10.05 5.83
CA TYR A 36 -8.94 -8.94 5.08
C TYR A 36 -9.68 -7.65 5.41
N ILE A 37 -8.96 -6.53 5.43
CA ILE A 37 -9.52 -5.19 5.38
C ILE A 37 -9.29 -4.65 3.97
N VAL A 38 -10.38 -4.37 3.29
CA VAL A 38 -10.38 -3.75 1.96
C VAL A 38 -10.60 -2.25 2.13
N HIS A 39 -9.62 -1.45 1.73
CA HIS A 39 -9.73 0.00 1.63
C HIS A 39 -10.07 0.37 0.19
N SER A 40 -11.27 0.86 -0.03
CA SER A 40 -11.74 1.32 -1.33
C SER A 40 -12.29 2.74 -1.24
N ALA A 41 -12.48 3.38 -2.39
CA ALA A 41 -12.98 4.74 -2.44
C ALA A 41 -13.95 4.95 -3.60
N LEU A 42 -14.92 5.82 -3.36
CA LEU A 42 -15.84 6.35 -4.36
C LEU A 42 -15.63 7.86 -4.51
N GLU A 43 -15.51 8.33 -5.73
CA GLU A 43 -15.55 9.75 -6.01
C GLU A 43 -17.01 10.25 -5.99
N SER A 44 -17.26 11.33 -5.27
CA SER A 44 -18.56 11.98 -5.20
C SER A 44 -18.43 13.48 -5.47
N PRO A 45 -19.52 14.20 -5.78
CA PRO A 45 -19.49 15.65 -5.95
C PRO A 45 -18.98 16.41 -4.71
N ASP A 46 -19.14 15.82 -3.52
CA ASP A 46 -18.73 16.41 -2.24
C ASP A 46 -17.31 15.99 -1.82
N GLY A 47 -16.63 15.20 -2.66
CA GLY A 47 -15.28 14.70 -2.41
C GLY A 47 -15.21 13.16 -2.36
N ARG A 48 -14.03 12.66 -2.08
CA ARG A 48 -13.77 11.21 -2.00
C ARG A 48 -14.29 10.63 -0.68
N VAL A 49 -15.11 9.60 -0.80
CA VAL A 49 -15.59 8.78 0.32
C VAL A 49 -14.79 7.48 0.35
N ASN A 50 -14.19 7.16 1.47
CA ASN A 50 -13.40 5.95 1.65
C ASN A 50 -14.15 4.96 2.54
N TYR A 51 -14.09 3.69 2.16
CA TYR A 51 -14.69 2.57 2.86
C TYR A 51 -13.60 1.60 3.30
N PHE A 52 -13.62 1.22 4.55
CA PHE A 52 -12.83 0.11 5.08
C PHE A 52 -13.81 -1.00 5.39
N THR A 53 -13.68 -2.12 4.71
CA THR A 53 -14.65 -3.22 4.78
C THR A 53 -13.93 -4.51 5.12
N ALA A 54 -14.44 -5.25 6.07
CA ALA A 54 -13.91 -6.57 6.43
C ALA A 54 -14.50 -7.65 5.53
N THR A 55 -13.68 -8.62 5.12
CA THR A 55 -14.12 -9.80 4.36
C THR A 55 -13.21 -11.00 4.63
N ASN A 56 -13.78 -12.21 4.59
CA ASN A 56 -13.01 -13.44 4.72
C ASN A 56 -12.50 -13.99 3.37
N THR A 57 -12.89 -13.39 2.25
CA THR A 57 -12.51 -13.87 0.92
C THR A 57 -12.25 -12.74 -0.06
N LEU A 58 -11.28 -12.97 -0.94
CA LEU A 58 -11.03 -12.15 -2.12
C LEU A 58 -11.39 -12.89 -3.42
N ALA A 59 -11.75 -14.18 -3.31
CA ALA A 59 -11.87 -15.07 -4.45
C ALA A 59 -13.16 -14.89 -5.25
N SER A 60 -14.22 -14.35 -4.66
CA SER A 60 -15.51 -14.16 -5.35
C SER A 60 -16.48 -13.32 -4.53
N GLY A 61 -17.55 -12.88 -5.17
CA GLY A 61 -18.66 -12.17 -4.53
C GLY A 61 -18.64 -10.67 -4.79
N GLU A 62 -19.54 -9.98 -4.12
CA GLU A 62 -19.65 -8.51 -4.11
C GLU A 62 -19.36 -8.00 -2.71
N LEU A 63 -18.57 -6.95 -2.59
CA LEU A 63 -18.28 -6.32 -1.31
C LEU A 63 -19.47 -5.43 -0.90
N ASP A 64 -20.04 -5.72 0.25
CA ASP A 64 -21.11 -4.93 0.84
C ASP A 64 -20.52 -3.86 1.78
N TYR A 65 -20.90 -2.60 1.53
CA TYR A 65 -20.46 -1.46 2.35
C TYR A 65 -21.36 -1.16 3.55
N GLY A 66 -22.42 -1.93 3.77
CA GLY A 66 -23.40 -1.70 4.82
C GLY A 66 -22.81 -1.64 6.25
N HIS A 67 -21.69 -2.32 6.46
CA HIS A 67 -20.96 -2.37 7.75
C HIS A 67 -19.55 -1.79 7.68
N SER A 68 -19.26 -0.98 6.66
CA SER A 68 -17.93 -0.38 6.48
C SER A 68 -17.71 0.81 7.42
N LEU A 69 -16.48 0.96 7.89
CA LEU A 69 -16.02 2.23 8.42
C LEU A 69 -15.89 3.23 7.25
N THR A 70 -16.60 4.34 7.33
CA THR A 70 -16.64 5.35 6.27
C THR A 70 -15.92 6.61 6.72
N LEU A 71 -14.96 7.06 5.90
CA LEU A 71 -14.17 8.28 6.16
C LEU A 71 -14.06 9.15 4.90
N MET A 72 -14.02 10.47 5.10
CA MET A 72 -13.75 11.44 4.04
C MET A 72 -12.26 11.73 3.92
N GLY A 73 -11.85 12.33 2.81
CA GLY A 73 -10.48 12.80 2.62
C GLY A 73 -9.52 11.75 2.07
N ARG A 74 -8.33 11.66 2.64
CA ARG A 74 -7.24 10.76 2.20
C ARG A 74 -6.73 9.87 3.32
N PRO A 75 -7.58 9.01 3.89
CA PRO A 75 -7.13 8.08 4.92
C PRO A 75 -6.08 7.10 4.37
N ARG A 76 -5.30 6.51 5.28
CA ARG A 76 -4.32 5.47 5.02
C ARG A 76 -4.61 4.26 5.88
N LEU A 77 -4.46 3.09 5.32
CA LEU A 77 -4.58 1.83 6.05
C LEU A 77 -3.18 1.33 6.44
N TYR A 78 -3.02 1.00 7.71
CA TYR A 78 -1.81 0.35 8.22
C TYR A 78 -2.22 -0.91 8.99
N ALA A 79 -1.70 -2.03 8.57
CA ALA A 79 -1.93 -3.30 9.26
C ALA A 79 -0.79 -4.27 9.00
N GLN A 80 -0.77 -5.30 9.80
CA GLN A 80 0.11 -6.46 9.63
C GLN A 80 -0.63 -7.69 10.12
N GLU A 81 -0.46 -8.79 9.43
CA GLU A 81 -1.04 -10.07 9.83
C GLU A 81 -0.62 -10.47 11.25
N GLY A 82 -1.55 -11.03 11.99
CA GLY A 82 -1.33 -11.54 13.34
C GLY A 82 -1.45 -10.50 14.46
N LEU A 83 -1.65 -9.20 14.16
CA LEU A 83 -1.85 -8.19 15.19
C LEU A 83 -3.28 -8.19 15.79
N GLY A 84 -4.27 -8.71 15.04
CA GLY A 84 -5.67 -8.72 15.45
C GLY A 84 -6.35 -7.34 15.47
N TYR A 85 -5.67 -6.32 14.95
CA TYR A 85 -6.18 -4.95 14.77
C TYR A 85 -5.56 -4.32 13.52
N PHE A 86 -6.12 -3.21 13.09
CA PHE A 86 -5.55 -2.35 12.06
C PHE A 86 -5.61 -0.88 12.50
N ALA A 87 -4.85 -0.04 11.83
CA ALA A 87 -4.82 1.38 12.11
C ALA A 87 -5.22 2.17 10.86
N VAL A 88 -6.06 3.18 11.04
CA VAL A 88 -6.44 4.10 9.98
C VAL A 88 -5.88 5.47 10.29
N ALA A 89 -5.08 5.99 9.37
CA ALA A 89 -4.50 7.30 9.47
C ALA A 89 -5.37 8.31 8.72
N ASN A 90 -5.74 9.40 9.37
CA ASN A 90 -6.21 10.59 8.69
C ASN A 90 -4.99 11.42 8.27
N ALA A 91 -4.71 11.45 6.97
CA ALA A 91 -3.51 12.11 6.46
C ALA A 91 -3.54 13.64 6.63
N GLU A 92 -4.71 14.24 6.69
CA GLU A 92 -4.86 15.71 6.84
C GLU A 92 -4.71 16.14 8.31
N ASP A 93 -5.26 15.37 9.25
CA ASP A 93 -5.18 15.65 10.69
C ASP A 93 -3.89 15.10 11.32
N VAL A 94 -3.15 14.28 10.56
CA VAL A 94 -1.91 13.62 11.03
C VAL A 94 -2.16 12.75 12.26
N GLU A 95 -3.29 12.06 12.25
CA GLU A 95 -3.76 11.19 13.33
C GLU A 95 -3.88 9.75 12.86
N ILE A 96 -3.55 8.81 13.74
CA ILE A 96 -3.68 7.37 13.52
C ILE A 96 -4.61 6.83 14.59
N THR A 97 -5.71 6.23 14.20
CA THR A 97 -6.68 5.57 15.11
C THR A 97 -6.59 4.06 14.95
N ARG A 98 -6.49 3.36 16.06
CA ARG A 98 -6.55 1.89 16.08
C ARG A 98 -8.00 1.42 16.01
N TYR A 99 -8.24 0.36 15.23
CA TYR A 99 -9.54 -0.29 15.13
C TYR A 99 -9.40 -1.79 15.37
N THR A 100 -10.40 -2.35 16.03
CA THR A 100 -10.63 -3.80 16.12
C THR A 100 -11.96 -4.14 15.45
N ILE A 101 -12.20 -5.43 15.24
CA ILE A 101 -13.50 -5.94 14.77
C ILE A 101 -14.10 -6.78 15.88
N ASP A 102 -15.34 -6.50 16.26
CA ASP A 102 -16.06 -7.28 17.25
C ASP A 102 -16.61 -8.60 16.67
N ASP A 103 -17.24 -9.40 17.51
CA ASP A 103 -17.80 -10.70 17.13
C ASP A 103 -18.98 -10.58 16.14
N GLU A 104 -19.60 -9.41 16.05
CA GLU A 104 -20.68 -9.06 15.13
C GLU A 104 -20.16 -8.47 13.80
N GLY A 105 -18.82 -8.29 13.66
CA GLY A 105 -18.20 -7.76 12.47
C GLY A 105 -18.15 -6.24 12.36
N HIS A 106 -18.46 -5.51 13.43
CA HIS A 106 -18.40 -4.05 13.45
C HIS A 106 -17.00 -3.55 13.78
N PHE A 107 -16.66 -2.39 13.20
CA PHE A 107 -15.41 -1.70 13.52
C PHE A 107 -15.53 -0.93 14.82
N VAL A 108 -14.69 -1.28 15.77
CA VAL A 108 -14.62 -0.63 17.09
C VAL A 108 -13.39 0.26 17.13
N ALA A 109 -13.61 1.57 17.22
CA ALA A 109 -12.53 2.54 17.37
C ALA A 109 -11.91 2.44 18.77
N GLY A 110 -10.61 2.34 18.81
CA GLY A 110 -9.79 2.45 20.02
C GLY A 110 -9.20 3.84 20.18
N ASP A 111 -8.04 3.90 20.82
CA ASP A 111 -7.32 5.16 21.04
C ASP A 111 -6.70 5.71 19.73
N THR A 112 -6.41 7.01 19.75
CA THR A 112 -5.81 7.76 18.64
C THR A 112 -4.51 8.41 19.08
N ILE A 113 -3.51 8.37 18.19
CA ILE A 113 -2.23 9.05 18.34
C ILE A 113 -2.10 10.16 17.31
N SER A 114 -1.62 11.34 17.71
CA SER A 114 -1.30 12.43 16.78
C SER A 114 0.22 12.54 16.61
N LEU A 115 0.67 12.53 15.35
CA LEU A 115 2.08 12.73 15.00
C LEU A 115 2.38 14.21 14.67
N HIS A 116 1.39 15.09 14.71
CA HIS A 116 1.55 16.51 14.38
C HIS A 116 2.60 17.21 15.27
N HIS A 117 2.63 16.89 16.56
CA HIS A 117 3.60 17.45 17.51
C HIS A 117 5.03 16.97 17.28
N HIS A 118 5.23 15.97 16.41
CA HIS A 118 6.53 15.45 16.01
C HIS A 118 6.98 15.94 14.64
N GLY A 119 6.38 17.02 14.13
CA GLY A 119 6.74 17.67 12.88
C GLY A 119 6.10 17.05 11.63
N VAL A 120 5.43 15.93 11.74
CA VAL A 120 4.76 15.28 10.59
C VAL A 120 3.66 16.20 10.05
N ARG A 121 3.65 16.41 8.73
CA ARG A 121 2.70 17.31 8.06
C ARG A 121 1.61 16.57 7.29
N SER A 122 1.88 15.33 6.91
CA SER A 122 0.94 14.46 6.20
C SER A 122 1.39 13.03 6.36
N LEU A 123 0.45 12.10 6.50
CA LEU A 123 0.75 10.67 6.66
C LEU A 123 0.87 9.99 5.29
N GLY A 124 2.00 9.32 5.07
CA GLY A 124 2.31 8.59 3.84
C GLY A 124 1.61 7.23 3.76
N ALA A 125 1.39 6.73 2.56
CA ALA A 125 1.07 5.32 2.36
C ALA A 125 2.32 4.46 2.70
N GLN A 126 2.11 3.20 3.15
CA GLN A 126 3.19 2.24 3.43
C GLN A 126 4.30 2.78 4.37
N ALA A 127 3.97 3.80 5.17
CA ALA A 127 4.93 4.48 6.04
C ALA A 127 5.15 3.77 7.38
N VAL A 128 4.27 2.83 7.77
CA VAL A 128 4.32 2.13 9.06
C VAL A 128 4.86 0.72 8.90
N TYR A 129 5.73 0.34 9.82
CA TYR A 129 6.16 -1.04 10.06
C TYR A 129 5.85 -1.41 11.51
N PHE A 130 5.14 -2.50 11.73
CA PHE A 130 4.85 -3.06 13.05
C PHE A 130 5.89 -4.13 13.38
N ALA A 131 6.84 -3.81 14.25
CA ALA A 131 7.85 -4.78 14.70
C ALA A 131 7.28 -5.78 15.73
N SER A 132 6.27 -5.36 16.49
CA SER A 132 5.54 -6.17 17.46
C SER A 132 4.18 -5.51 17.78
N PRO A 133 3.29 -6.16 18.55
CA PRO A 133 2.04 -5.54 19.01
C PRO A 133 2.25 -4.24 19.81
N THR A 134 3.41 -4.07 20.45
CA THR A 134 3.74 -2.91 21.28
C THR A 134 4.79 -1.99 20.66
N ARG A 135 5.21 -2.25 19.41
CA ARG A 135 6.27 -1.44 18.79
C ARG A 135 6.06 -1.30 17.30
N ALA A 136 5.95 -0.06 16.84
CA ALA A 136 5.86 0.28 15.44
C ALA A 136 6.75 1.50 15.10
N TYR A 137 7.08 1.60 13.82
CA TYR A 137 7.90 2.64 13.24
C TYR A 137 7.14 3.34 12.12
N TYR A 138 7.07 4.67 12.19
CA TYR A 138 6.57 5.51 11.11
C TYR A 138 7.75 6.26 10.48
N LYS A 139 7.97 6.11 9.18
CA LYS A 139 9.01 6.82 8.43
C LYS A 139 8.43 8.09 7.80
N ASP A 140 9.07 9.24 8.06
CA ASP A 140 8.69 10.54 7.50
C ASP A 140 9.79 11.06 6.57
N PRO A 141 9.60 11.00 5.24
CA PRO A 141 10.58 11.50 4.29
C PRO A 141 10.68 13.03 4.25
N ASN A 142 9.67 13.75 4.75
CA ASN A 142 9.67 15.21 4.70
C ASN A 142 10.62 15.83 5.73
N GLU A 143 10.70 15.23 6.90
CA GLU A 143 11.55 15.70 8.01
C GLU A 143 12.79 14.82 8.21
N ALA A 144 13.02 13.80 7.37
CA ALA A 144 14.07 12.79 7.53
C ALA A 144 14.10 12.23 8.95
N GLN A 145 13.02 11.59 9.36
CA GLN A 145 12.90 11.05 10.71
C GLN A 145 12.15 9.72 10.73
N VAL A 146 12.31 8.99 11.81
CA VAL A 146 11.50 7.80 12.12
C VAL A 146 10.89 8.00 13.50
N ILE A 147 9.58 7.87 13.60
CA ILE A 147 8.84 7.96 14.86
C ILE A 147 8.58 6.55 15.37
N VAL A 148 9.02 6.27 16.60
CA VAL A 148 8.79 5.02 17.31
C VAL A 148 7.59 5.21 18.23
N TRP A 149 6.63 4.31 18.12
CA TRP A 149 5.40 4.38 18.90
C TRP A 149 4.91 3.00 19.34
N ASN A 150 4.16 2.98 20.42
CA ASN A 150 3.50 1.79 20.94
C ASN A 150 2.07 1.74 20.38
N PRO A 151 1.74 0.82 19.45
CA PRO A 151 0.41 0.77 18.86
C PRO A 151 -0.66 0.17 19.80
N GLU A 152 -0.30 -0.56 20.84
CA GLU A 152 -1.24 -1.03 21.85
C GLU A 152 -1.70 0.10 22.76
N GLU A 153 -0.78 0.97 23.19
CA GLU A 153 -1.07 2.12 24.06
C GLU A 153 -1.36 3.40 23.28
N MET A 154 -1.14 3.43 21.96
CA MET A 154 -1.25 4.60 21.08
C MET A 154 -0.45 5.80 21.58
N VAL A 155 0.82 5.58 21.93
CA VAL A 155 1.73 6.58 22.50
C VAL A 155 3.04 6.63 21.69
N VAL A 156 3.50 7.83 21.32
CA VAL A 156 4.85 8.03 20.76
C VAL A 156 5.87 7.82 21.86
N GLU A 157 6.82 6.95 21.64
CA GLU A 157 7.91 6.69 22.57
C GLU A 157 9.09 7.63 22.33
N LYS A 158 9.46 7.82 21.06
CA LYS A 158 10.56 8.72 20.65
C LYS A 158 10.54 9.04 19.18
N THR A 159 11.31 10.04 18.79
CA THR A 159 11.67 10.36 17.41
C THR A 159 13.16 10.07 17.21
N ILE A 160 13.50 9.47 16.09
CA ILE A 160 14.87 9.21 15.64
C ILE A 160 15.13 10.12 14.44
N ASP A 161 15.99 11.11 14.62
CA ASP A 161 16.40 12.00 13.54
C ASP A 161 17.37 11.25 12.61
N LEU A 162 17.07 11.26 11.33
CA LEU A 162 17.98 10.79 10.30
C LEU A 162 18.85 11.97 9.82
N PRO A 163 20.04 11.70 9.24
CA PRO A 163 20.89 12.77 8.74
C PRO A 163 20.18 13.70 7.75
N ALA A 164 20.28 15.00 7.98
CA ALA A 164 19.67 16.02 7.11
C ALA A 164 20.17 15.94 5.65
N SER A 165 21.31 15.28 5.38
CA SER A 165 21.81 15.02 4.03
C SER A 165 20.91 14.09 3.20
N LEU A 166 19.99 13.38 3.82
CA LEU A 166 18.96 12.58 3.11
C LEU A 166 17.89 13.47 2.46
N ILE A 167 17.76 14.74 2.87
CA ILE A 167 16.90 15.71 2.19
C ILE A 167 17.76 16.50 1.21
N ARG A 168 17.45 16.41 -0.07
CA ARG A 168 18.15 17.13 -1.13
C ARG A 168 17.34 18.35 -1.59
N GLU A 169 18.01 19.49 -1.75
CA GLU A 169 17.37 20.69 -2.27
C GLU A 169 16.81 20.47 -3.68
N ASN A 170 15.59 20.93 -3.95
CA ASN A 170 14.90 20.77 -5.22
C ASN A 170 14.68 19.32 -5.67
N ARG A 171 14.61 18.39 -4.72
CA ARG A 171 14.24 16.99 -4.94
C ARG A 171 13.07 16.57 -4.07
N VAL A 172 12.35 15.57 -4.53
CA VAL A 172 11.44 14.80 -3.70
C VAL A 172 12.24 13.63 -3.13
N THR A 173 12.29 13.53 -1.81
CA THR A 173 12.87 12.40 -1.11
C THR A 173 11.81 11.32 -0.99
N SER A 174 12.10 10.12 -1.47
CA SER A 174 11.23 8.94 -1.38
C SER A 174 11.84 7.93 -0.43
N PHE A 175 11.02 7.37 0.45
CA PHE A 175 11.38 6.23 1.28
C PHE A 175 10.70 4.99 0.70
N GLY A 176 11.47 4.01 0.24
CA GLY A 176 10.98 2.74 -0.30
C GLY A 176 10.30 1.90 0.78
N ASP A 177 9.72 0.77 0.39
CA ASP A 177 8.98 -0.11 1.28
C ASP A 177 9.80 -0.58 2.48
N TRP A 178 9.10 -0.91 3.56
CA TRP A 178 9.69 -1.60 4.69
C TRP A 178 9.92 -3.06 4.34
N VAL A 179 11.09 -3.58 4.73
CA VAL A 179 11.35 -5.01 4.77
C VAL A 179 12.10 -5.34 6.06
N ALA A 180 11.82 -6.50 6.64
CA ALA A 180 12.39 -6.87 7.93
C ALA A 180 12.91 -8.30 7.94
N ARG A 181 13.91 -8.54 8.81
CA ARG A 181 14.50 -9.83 9.08
C ARG A 181 15.17 -9.82 10.47
N GLU A 182 14.88 -10.83 11.28
CA GLU A 182 15.65 -11.15 12.52
C GLU A 182 15.84 -9.98 13.48
N GLY A 183 14.79 -9.16 13.71
CA GLY A 183 14.86 -8.01 14.61
C GLY A 183 15.48 -6.76 13.98
N GLU A 184 15.66 -6.76 12.69
CA GLU A 184 16.11 -5.62 11.91
C GLU A 184 15.06 -5.20 10.89
N ALA A 185 14.85 -3.89 10.76
CA ALA A 185 13.98 -3.30 9.74
C ALA A 185 14.80 -2.43 8.79
N TYR A 186 14.44 -2.46 7.51
CA TYR A 186 15.17 -1.78 6.45
C TYR A 186 14.21 -1.03 5.55
N PHE A 187 14.67 0.09 5.02
CA PHE A 187 14.07 0.77 3.87
C PHE A 187 15.15 1.54 3.10
N THR A 188 14.84 1.86 1.86
CA THR A 188 15.72 2.66 1.01
C THR A 188 15.28 4.12 0.98
N VAL A 189 16.22 5.00 0.67
CA VAL A 189 15.99 6.42 0.41
C VAL A 189 16.49 6.74 -0.97
N GLY A 190 15.61 7.29 -1.80
CA GLY A 190 15.91 7.74 -3.16
C GLY A 190 15.46 9.19 -3.38
N TRP A 191 15.86 9.77 -4.51
CA TRP A 191 15.58 11.15 -4.84
C TRP A 191 15.10 11.29 -6.27
N THR A 192 13.98 11.98 -6.47
CA THR A 192 13.42 12.26 -7.78
C THR A 192 13.31 13.75 -8.03
N SER A 193 13.19 14.13 -9.29
CA SER A 193 12.80 15.48 -9.67
C SER A 193 11.42 15.85 -9.12
N GLN A 194 11.13 17.14 -9.00
CA GLN A 194 9.80 17.62 -8.57
C GLN A 194 8.66 17.21 -9.53
N THR A 195 9.01 16.88 -10.76
CA THR A 195 8.09 16.43 -11.81
C THR A 195 7.99 14.90 -11.93
N TYR A 196 8.73 14.15 -11.08
CA TYR A 196 8.80 12.69 -11.10
C TYR A 196 9.21 12.09 -12.46
N ASP A 197 9.99 12.84 -13.24
CA ASP A 197 10.45 12.41 -14.56
C ASP A 197 11.91 11.96 -14.56
N ARG A 198 12.64 12.15 -13.47
CA ARG A 198 14.05 11.76 -13.30
C ARG A 198 14.34 11.26 -11.91
N VAL A 199 15.27 10.31 -11.83
CA VAL A 199 15.76 9.74 -10.58
C VAL A 199 17.25 10.03 -10.46
N ASP A 200 17.64 10.62 -9.34
CA ASP A 200 19.06 10.90 -9.07
C ASP A 200 19.87 9.60 -8.93
N PRO A 201 21.15 9.62 -9.29
CA PRO A 201 22.06 8.50 -9.04
C PRO A 201 22.20 8.20 -7.54
N GLY A 202 22.34 6.91 -7.25
CA GLY A 202 22.56 6.39 -5.90
C GLY A 202 21.29 6.33 -5.05
N LEU A 203 21.44 5.72 -3.92
CA LEU A 203 20.42 5.57 -2.88
C LEU A 203 21.09 5.45 -1.51
N ALA A 204 20.33 5.58 -0.44
CA ALA A 204 20.78 5.21 0.89
C ALA A 204 19.93 4.05 1.41
N LEU A 205 20.57 3.08 2.08
CA LEU A 205 19.93 2.03 2.86
C LEU A 205 19.88 2.49 4.31
N VAL A 206 18.71 2.55 4.88
CA VAL A 206 18.48 2.77 6.30
C VAL A 206 18.17 1.44 6.96
N ARG A 207 18.94 1.07 7.96
CA ARG A 207 18.75 -0.11 8.81
C ARG A 207 18.44 0.34 10.23
N ILE A 208 17.45 -0.27 10.85
CA ILE A 208 17.07 -0.05 12.24
C ILE A 208 17.14 -1.39 12.98
N ASP A 209 17.94 -1.47 14.04
CA ASP A 209 17.86 -2.54 15.02
C ASP A 209 16.59 -2.31 15.86
N THR A 210 15.59 -3.19 15.74
CA THR A 210 14.29 -2.99 16.41
C THR A 210 14.30 -3.25 17.90
N THR A 211 15.43 -3.74 18.46
CA THR A 211 15.62 -3.95 19.90
C THR A 211 16.20 -2.71 20.56
N THR A 212 17.16 -2.07 19.89
CA THR A 212 17.93 -0.93 20.46
C THR A 212 17.50 0.42 19.85
N ASP A 213 16.82 0.41 18.70
CA ASP A 213 16.54 1.55 17.82
C ASP A 213 17.79 2.25 17.29
N GLU A 214 18.90 1.53 17.24
CA GLU A 214 20.11 2.04 16.60
C GLU A 214 19.89 2.07 15.08
N VAL A 215 20.20 3.22 14.48
CA VAL A 215 20.09 3.44 13.05
C VAL A 215 21.46 3.43 12.40
N THR A 216 21.60 2.66 11.33
CA THR A 216 22.77 2.67 10.46
C THR A 216 22.35 3.07 9.05
N ILE A 217 23.15 3.91 8.38
CA ILE A 217 22.91 4.35 7.01
C ILE A 217 24.11 4.01 6.15
N THR A 218 23.84 3.38 5.00
CA THR A 218 24.87 3.02 4.02
C THR A 218 24.44 3.54 2.65
N GLU A 219 25.31 4.26 1.96
CA GLU A 219 25.06 4.74 0.60
C GLU A 219 25.50 3.68 -0.42
N ASP A 220 24.78 3.61 -1.55
CA ASP A 220 25.06 2.75 -2.70
C ASP A 220 24.78 3.50 -3.99
N ASP A 221 25.70 3.46 -4.95
CA ASP A 221 25.63 4.19 -6.22
C ASP A 221 25.32 3.29 -7.43
N ARG A 222 25.18 1.99 -7.22
CA ARG A 222 24.93 1.01 -8.30
C ARG A 222 23.49 1.06 -8.82
N CYS A 223 22.54 1.40 -7.94
CA CYS A 223 21.11 1.52 -8.28
C CYS A 223 20.59 2.91 -7.98
N ARG A 224 19.40 3.19 -8.52
CA ARG A 224 18.64 4.40 -8.22
C ARG A 224 17.14 4.09 -8.20
N GLY A 225 16.36 4.87 -7.42
CA GLY A 225 14.91 4.77 -7.39
C GLY A 225 14.40 3.40 -6.95
N ILE A 226 14.99 2.81 -5.91
CA ILE A 226 14.48 1.58 -5.31
C ILE A 226 13.27 1.93 -4.43
N GLU A 227 12.14 1.28 -4.70
CA GLU A 227 10.87 1.54 -4.04
C GLU A 227 10.29 0.29 -3.38
N THR A 228 10.40 -0.88 -4.01
CA THR A 228 9.82 -2.14 -3.51
C THR A 228 10.89 -3.00 -2.85
N ALA A 229 10.52 -3.67 -1.76
CA ALA A 229 11.42 -4.61 -1.07
C ALA A 229 10.67 -5.86 -0.61
N ALA A 230 11.37 -7.00 -0.55
CA ALA A 230 10.81 -8.26 -0.10
C ALA A 230 11.84 -9.12 0.64
N ASN A 231 11.38 -9.94 1.56
CA ASN A 231 12.16 -10.97 2.22
C ASN A 231 11.79 -12.33 1.64
N VAL A 232 12.75 -13.02 1.02
CA VAL A 232 12.57 -14.37 0.49
C VAL A 232 13.63 -15.26 1.10
N ASP A 233 13.22 -16.21 1.90
CA ASP A 233 14.09 -17.17 2.60
C ASP A 233 15.26 -16.50 3.35
N GLY A 234 14.99 -15.35 3.97
CA GLY A 234 15.97 -14.58 4.72
C GLY A 234 16.90 -13.71 3.87
N THR A 235 16.82 -13.75 2.55
CA THR A 235 17.48 -12.79 1.66
C THR A 235 16.53 -11.60 1.44
N LEU A 236 17.01 -10.39 1.69
CA LEU A 236 16.25 -9.18 1.40
C LEU A 236 16.57 -8.71 -0.01
N TYR A 237 15.56 -8.54 -0.84
CA TYR A 237 15.67 -8.01 -2.20
C TYR A 237 15.05 -6.63 -2.26
N PHE A 238 15.66 -5.75 -3.05
CA PHE A 238 15.25 -4.37 -3.23
C PHE A 238 15.20 -4.06 -4.73
N PHE A 239 14.05 -3.61 -5.22
CA PHE A 239 13.75 -3.44 -6.63
C PHE A 239 13.52 -1.98 -6.99
N SER A 240 13.97 -1.58 -8.18
CA SER A 240 13.64 -0.26 -8.72
C SER A 240 12.13 -0.08 -8.86
N GLY A 241 11.64 1.10 -8.49
CA GLY A 241 10.30 1.55 -8.79
C GLY A 241 10.15 2.01 -10.25
N VAL A 242 8.91 2.31 -10.62
CA VAL A 242 8.50 2.60 -11.99
C VAL A 242 9.08 3.91 -12.56
N ILE A 243 9.45 4.87 -11.72
CA ILE A 243 10.00 6.17 -12.16
C ILE A 243 11.40 5.98 -12.79
N SER A 244 12.20 5.02 -12.33
CA SER A 244 13.55 4.80 -12.84
C SER A 244 13.56 4.33 -14.30
N PRO A 245 12.86 3.28 -14.71
CA PRO A 245 12.76 2.90 -16.13
C PRO A 245 12.05 3.95 -16.99
N PHE A 246 11.06 4.67 -16.45
CA PHE A 246 10.42 5.78 -17.13
C PHE A 246 11.43 6.87 -17.49
N GLY A 247 12.14 7.40 -16.49
CA GLY A 247 13.15 8.45 -16.70
C GLY A 247 14.26 8.00 -17.65
N TYR A 248 14.69 6.73 -17.56
CA TYR A 248 15.66 6.16 -18.48
C TYR A 248 15.15 6.13 -19.92
N HIS A 249 13.90 5.72 -20.13
CA HIS A 249 13.29 5.66 -21.46
C HIS A 249 13.19 7.03 -22.13
N VAL A 250 12.89 8.08 -21.37
CA VAL A 250 12.72 9.44 -21.90
C VAL A 250 14.06 10.19 -22.01
N TYR A 251 14.95 10.05 -21.02
CA TYR A 251 16.15 10.89 -20.87
C TYR A 251 17.47 10.08 -20.88
N GLY A 252 17.41 8.77 -21.08
CA GLY A 252 18.58 7.89 -20.99
C GLY A 252 19.17 7.86 -19.57
N ASN A 253 20.49 7.70 -19.46
CA ASN A 253 21.17 7.62 -18.16
C ASN A 253 21.02 8.86 -17.28
N ASP A 254 20.66 10.02 -17.85
CA ASP A 254 20.41 11.25 -17.09
C ASP A 254 19.05 11.24 -16.38
N GLY A 255 18.11 10.40 -16.83
CA GLY A 255 16.76 10.28 -16.28
C GLY A 255 16.59 9.14 -15.29
N GLY A 256 17.30 8.03 -15.48
CA GLY A 256 17.10 6.82 -14.70
C GLY A 256 18.05 5.70 -15.08
N GLN A 257 17.61 4.47 -14.85
CA GLN A 257 18.22 3.23 -15.35
C GLN A 257 17.11 2.23 -15.68
N PRO A 258 17.38 1.25 -16.58
CA PRO A 258 16.32 0.36 -17.06
C PRO A 258 15.58 -0.37 -15.95
N ASP A 259 16.33 -0.95 -15.04
CA ASP A 259 15.91 -1.54 -13.78
C ASP A 259 17.14 -1.88 -12.94
N CYS A 260 16.93 -2.21 -11.68
CA CYS A 260 18.03 -2.62 -10.79
C CYS A 260 17.47 -3.41 -9.62
N ILE A 261 18.19 -4.44 -9.23
CA ILE A 261 17.92 -5.20 -8.02
C ILE A 261 19.19 -5.21 -7.16
N LEU A 262 19.06 -4.89 -5.88
CA LEU A 262 20.08 -5.13 -4.86
C LEU A 262 19.58 -6.18 -3.87
N ARG A 263 20.50 -6.85 -3.17
CA ARG A 263 20.13 -7.80 -2.13
C ARG A 263 21.01 -7.68 -0.89
N ILE A 264 20.46 -8.13 0.24
CA ILE A 264 21.19 -8.36 1.48
C ILE A 264 21.07 -9.84 1.80
N VAL A 265 22.15 -10.58 1.76
CA VAL A 265 22.15 -12.01 2.04
C VAL A 265 22.01 -12.32 3.54
N PRO A 266 21.55 -13.51 3.95
CA PRO A 266 21.45 -13.88 5.35
C PRO A 266 22.76 -13.68 6.10
N GLY A 267 22.68 -13.06 7.29
CA GLY A 267 23.83 -12.74 8.14
C GLY A 267 24.58 -11.45 7.81
N GLU A 268 24.27 -10.81 6.68
CA GLU A 268 24.82 -9.50 6.31
C GLU A 268 23.82 -8.38 6.62
N THR A 269 24.32 -7.15 6.80
CA THR A 269 23.50 -5.97 7.14
C THR A 269 23.59 -4.86 6.09
N THR A 270 24.36 -5.09 5.05
CA THR A 270 24.56 -4.18 3.91
C THR A 270 24.35 -4.91 2.60
N PHE A 271 24.19 -4.17 1.51
CA PHE A 271 24.06 -4.78 0.19
C PHE A 271 25.26 -5.63 -0.18
N ASP A 272 25.02 -6.79 -0.79
CA ASP A 272 26.02 -7.66 -1.39
C ASP A 272 26.81 -6.86 -2.46
N ALA A 273 28.10 -6.60 -2.18
CA ALA A 273 28.93 -5.73 -3.00
C ALA A 273 29.20 -6.30 -4.40
N ASP A 274 29.17 -7.63 -4.53
CA ASP A 274 29.53 -8.34 -5.75
C ASP A 274 28.31 -8.69 -6.61
N TRP A 275 27.10 -8.30 -6.20
CA TRP A 275 25.87 -8.68 -6.88
C TRP A 275 24.95 -7.50 -7.17
N VAL A 276 24.50 -7.43 -8.43
CA VAL A 276 23.43 -6.56 -8.91
C VAL A 276 22.58 -7.38 -9.88
N GLY A 277 21.27 -7.38 -9.68
CA GLY A 277 20.31 -8.07 -10.55
C GLY A 277 19.58 -7.12 -11.49
N SER A 278 18.88 -7.71 -12.45
CA SER A 278 18.03 -7.02 -13.43
C SER A 278 16.83 -7.90 -13.75
N LEU A 279 15.62 -7.35 -13.68
CA LEU A 279 14.39 -8.00 -14.14
C LEU A 279 14.38 -8.07 -15.67
N ALA A 280 14.80 -7.00 -16.34
CA ALA A 280 14.80 -6.90 -17.79
C ALA A 280 15.71 -7.95 -18.47
N ALA A 281 16.72 -8.46 -17.77
CA ALA A 281 17.61 -9.50 -18.31
C ALA A 281 16.89 -10.81 -18.68
N SER A 282 15.73 -11.08 -18.06
CA SER A 282 14.93 -12.29 -18.30
C SER A 282 13.63 -12.02 -19.05
N LEU A 283 13.40 -10.78 -19.46
CA LEU A 283 12.21 -10.36 -20.20
C LEU A 283 12.52 -10.22 -21.70
N PRO A 284 11.52 -10.15 -22.58
CA PRO A 284 11.72 -9.87 -24.00
C PRO A 284 12.48 -8.57 -24.23
N ASP A 285 13.35 -8.54 -25.25
CA ASP A 285 14.07 -7.34 -25.67
C ASP A 285 13.11 -6.15 -25.94
N GLY A 286 13.54 -4.96 -25.56
CA GLY A 286 12.75 -3.74 -25.78
C GLY A 286 11.61 -3.53 -24.79
N THR A 287 11.64 -4.21 -23.66
CA THR A 287 10.70 -3.99 -22.57
C THR A 287 11.37 -3.33 -21.35
N ALA A 288 10.56 -2.80 -20.45
CA ALA A 288 10.98 -2.36 -19.11
C ALA A 288 10.04 -2.92 -18.06
N ALA A 289 10.57 -3.21 -16.88
CA ALA A 289 9.83 -3.84 -15.80
C ALA A 289 9.99 -3.09 -14.49
N THR A 290 8.95 -3.21 -13.66
CA THR A 290 8.98 -2.81 -12.25
C THR A 290 8.39 -3.92 -11.40
N ALA A 291 9.02 -4.24 -10.27
CA ALA A 291 8.48 -5.19 -9.31
C ALA A 291 7.29 -4.57 -8.58
N ALA A 292 6.23 -5.36 -8.44
CA ALA A 292 5.06 -4.97 -7.67
C ALA A 292 5.08 -5.61 -6.27
N THR A 293 5.35 -6.91 -6.20
CA THR A 293 5.45 -7.65 -4.93
C THR A 293 6.16 -9.00 -5.14
N VAL A 294 6.47 -9.65 -4.05
CA VAL A 294 6.91 -11.06 -4.02
C VAL A 294 5.88 -11.86 -3.25
N ASP A 295 5.36 -12.93 -3.85
CA ASP A 295 4.41 -13.81 -3.19
C ASP A 295 5.10 -14.84 -2.27
N GLU A 296 4.32 -15.57 -1.48
CA GLU A 296 4.79 -16.57 -0.52
C GLU A 296 5.51 -17.74 -1.18
N ASN A 297 5.33 -17.95 -2.48
CA ASN A 297 6.03 -18.98 -3.26
C ASN A 297 7.37 -18.48 -3.83
N GLY A 298 7.83 -17.28 -3.46
CA GLY A 298 9.05 -16.67 -3.94
C GLY A 298 8.97 -16.19 -5.40
N ARG A 299 7.77 -15.99 -5.97
CA ARG A 299 7.59 -15.40 -7.29
C ARG A 299 7.58 -13.88 -7.16
N VAL A 300 8.45 -13.23 -7.91
CA VAL A 300 8.42 -11.78 -8.09
C VAL A 300 7.41 -11.46 -9.18
N TRP A 301 6.35 -10.78 -8.82
CA TRP A 301 5.35 -10.28 -9.76
C TRP A 301 5.77 -8.90 -10.27
N VAL A 302 5.81 -8.78 -11.59
CA VAL A 302 6.32 -7.58 -12.26
C VAL A 302 5.32 -7.08 -13.29
N GLN A 303 5.27 -5.79 -13.45
CA GLN A 303 4.58 -5.15 -14.56
C GLN A 303 5.62 -4.78 -15.63
N VAL A 304 5.29 -5.08 -16.87
CA VAL A 304 6.18 -4.95 -18.02
C VAL A 304 5.50 -4.12 -19.09
N VAL A 305 6.16 -3.07 -19.54
CA VAL A 305 5.72 -2.21 -20.65
C VAL A 305 6.56 -2.46 -21.89
N ASP A 306 5.91 -2.45 -23.07
CA ASP A 306 6.59 -2.45 -24.35
C ASP A 306 7.11 -1.04 -24.68
N LEU A 307 8.43 -0.86 -24.67
CA LEU A 307 9.07 0.43 -24.92
C LEU A 307 8.86 0.95 -26.34
N SER A 308 8.48 0.09 -27.31
CA SER A 308 8.21 0.52 -28.69
C SER A 308 6.88 1.28 -28.82
N THR A 309 5.94 1.05 -27.88
CA THR A 309 4.61 1.67 -27.84
C THR A 309 4.47 2.71 -26.75
N ALA A 310 5.34 2.66 -25.74
CA ALA A 310 5.33 3.59 -24.63
C ALA A 310 5.74 5.02 -25.06
N PRO A 311 5.15 6.07 -24.51
CA PRO A 311 5.50 7.45 -24.84
C PRO A 311 6.95 7.75 -24.42
N SER A 312 7.74 8.31 -25.36
CA SER A 312 9.19 8.55 -25.16
C SER A 312 9.65 9.96 -25.50
N ALA A 313 8.72 10.86 -25.88
CA ALA A 313 9.08 12.23 -26.18
C ALA A 313 9.52 12.98 -24.92
N GLU A 314 10.49 13.89 -25.06
CA GLU A 314 10.81 14.83 -23.99
C GLU A 314 9.56 15.63 -23.60
N GLY A 315 9.25 15.67 -22.30
CA GLY A 315 8.04 16.27 -21.77
C GLY A 315 6.89 15.26 -21.57
N THR A 316 7.06 13.99 -21.91
CA THR A 316 6.15 12.92 -21.48
C THR A 316 6.01 12.97 -19.97
N THR A 317 4.76 12.97 -19.51
CA THR A 317 4.47 12.97 -18.08
C THR A 317 4.44 11.55 -17.51
N TYR A 318 4.68 11.45 -16.23
CA TYR A 318 4.54 10.20 -15.50
C TYR A 318 3.13 9.57 -15.64
N GLY A 319 2.07 10.41 -15.69
CA GLY A 319 0.71 9.94 -15.92
C GLY A 319 0.50 9.29 -17.30
N GLU A 320 1.12 9.84 -18.35
CA GLU A 320 1.06 9.24 -19.69
C GLU A 320 1.81 7.91 -19.76
N TRP A 321 2.93 7.79 -19.01
CA TRP A 321 3.64 6.52 -18.87
C TRP A 321 2.79 5.46 -18.16
N TYR A 322 2.09 5.83 -17.07
CA TYR A 322 1.17 4.92 -16.37
C TYR A 322 0.00 4.47 -17.23
N ALA A 323 -0.46 5.31 -18.15
CA ALA A 323 -1.56 5.01 -19.06
C ALA A 323 -1.15 4.13 -20.26
N ALA A 324 0.14 3.84 -20.43
CA ALA A 324 0.61 2.90 -21.46
C ALA A 324 0.11 1.48 -21.20
N ASP A 325 0.29 0.60 -22.18
CA ASP A 325 -0.09 -0.81 -22.07
C ASP A 325 0.95 -1.60 -21.29
N TRP A 326 0.58 -2.01 -20.09
CA TRP A 326 1.36 -2.86 -19.21
C TRP A 326 0.82 -4.28 -19.22
N THR A 327 1.72 -5.26 -19.05
CA THR A 327 1.40 -6.68 -18.91
C THR A 327 2.01 -7.24 -17.64
N TRP A 328 1.37 -8.25 -17.08
CA TRP A 328 1.85 -8.91 -15.88
C TRP A 328 2.71 -10.12 -16.23
N TRP A 329 3.79 -10.27 -15.47
CA TRP A 329 4.72 -11.40 -15.55
C TRP A 329 5.13 -11.80 -14.13
N HIS A 330 5.68 -12.99 -14.00
CA HIS A 330 6.37 -13.38 -12.78
C HIS A 330 7.69 -14.09 -13.11
N LEU A 331 8.65 -13.95 -12.18
CA LEU A 331 9.96 -14.57 -12.21
C LEU A 331 10.20 -15.27 -10.89
N GLN A 332 10.99 -16.33 -10.88
CA GLN A 332 11.31 -17.05 -9.66
C GLN A 332 12.58 -16.49 -8.99
N VAL A 333 12.52 -16.22 -7.70
CA VAL A 333 13.70 -15.90 -6.87
C VAL A 333 14.34 -17.23 -6.43
N PRO A 334 15.68 -17.34 -6.35
CA PRO A 334 16.68 -16.26 -6.47
C PRO A 334 17.25 -16.02 -7.90
N GLY A 335 16.89 -16.85 -8.87
CA GLY A 335 17.52 -16.83 -10.20
C GLY A 335 17.06 -15.66 -11.05
N PHE A 336 15.85 -15.17 -10.87
CA PHE A 336 15.19 -14.19 -11.75
C PHE A 336 15.19 -14.63 -13.22
N ASP A 337 15.19 -15.92 -13.45
CA ASP A 337 15.13 -16.58 -14.75
C ASP A 337 13.70 -17.09 -15.04
N GLU A 338 13.49 -17.54 -16.27
CA GLU A 338 12.22 -18.13 -16.71
C GLU A 338 11.02 -17.19 -16.47
N ALA A 339 11.09 -15.97 -16.99
CA ALA A 339 9.96 -15.04 -16.93
C ALA A 339 8.71 -15.64 -17.61
N VAL A 340 7.63 -15.74 -16.86
CA VAL A 340 6.36 -16.28 -17.33
C VAL A 340 5.34 -15.16 -17.41
N ARG A 341 4.74 -14.98 -18.58
CA ARG A 341 3.67 -14.01 -18.77
C ARG A 341 2.39 -14.52 -18.07
N ALA A 342 1.83 -13.69 -17.21
CA ALA A 342 0.55 -13.99 -16.58
C ALA A 342 -0.62 -13.90 -17.59
N PRO A 343 -1.73 -14.59 -17.37
CA PRO A 343 -2.87 -14.65 -18.29
C PRO A 343 -3.74 -13.38 -18.21
N SER A 344 -3.11 -12.19 -18.17
CA SER A 344 -3.84 -10.91 -18.16
C SER A 344 -3.82 -10.25 -19.52
N ALA A 345 -4.86 -9.45 -19.80
CA ALA A 345 -4.81 -8.47 -20.88
C ALA A 345 -3.81 -7.36 -20.56
N ALA A 346 -3.32 -6.68 -21.60
CA ALA A 346 -2.60 -5.44 -21.41
C ALA A 346 -3.56 -4.36 -20.89
N GLY A 347 -3.06 -3.48 -20.03
CA GLY A 347 -3.83 -2.37 -19.46
C GLY A 347 -2.92 -1.34 -18.83
N ALA A 348 -3.50 -0.29 -18.25
CA ALA A 348 -2.74 0.72 -17.53
C ALA A 348 -1.96 0.11 -16.34
N TYR A 349 -0.92 0.78 -15.92
CA TYR A 349 -0.16 0.42 -14.71
C TYR A 349 -1.09 0.30 -13.50
N SER A 350 -0.99 -0.79 -12.77
CA SER A 350 -1.72 -0.99 -11.53
C SER A 350 -0.76 -0.85 -10.34
N SER A 351 -0.99 0.14 -9.50
CA SER A 351 -0.24 0.31 -8.26
C SER A 351 -0.74 -0.60 -7.14
N PHE A 352 -1.86 -1.30 -7.36
CA PHE A 352 -2.47 -2.16 -6.37
C PHE A 352 -2.32 -3.63 -6.73
N THR A 353 -1.75 -4.38 -5.82
CA THR A 353 -1.65 -5.85 -5.87
C THR A 353 -1.76 -6.43 -4.48
N VAL A 354 -2.28 -7.63 -4.37
CA VAL A 354 -2.24 -8.39 -3.12
C VAL A 354 -1.90 -9.86 -3.41
N GLY A 355 -0.83 -10.35 -2.78
CA GLY A 355 -0.47 -11.75 -2.74
C GLY A 355 -1.09 -12.42 -1.52
N THR A 356 -1.58 -13.63 -1.69
CA THR A 356 -1.99 -14.53 -0.63
C THR A 356 -1.24 -15.85 -0.81
N GLU A 357 -1.37 -16.77 0.15
CA GLU A 357 -0.74 -18.09 0.09
C GLU A 357 -1.04 -18.82 -1.25
N ASP A 358 -2.28 -18.72 -1.74
CA ASP A 358 -2.77 -19.46 -2.89
C ASP A 358 -3.04 -18.62 -4.15
N ALA A 359 -3.05 -17.29 -4.05
CA ALA A 359 -3.49 -16.40 -5.12
C ALA A 359 -2.73 -15.09 -5.19
N PHE A 360 -2.67 -14.53 -6.39
CA PHE A 360 -2.15 -13.19 -6.64
C PHE A 360 -3.19 -12.36 -7.36
N TYR A 361 -3.69 -11.33 -6.69
CA TYR A 361 -4.73 -10.46 -7.20
C TYR A 361 -4.17 -9.13 -7.69
N ILE A 362 -4.71 -8.66 -8.80
CA ILE A 362 -4.58 -7.30 -9.29
C ILE A 362 -5.94 -6.61 -9.28
N SER A 363 -5.98 -5.30 -9.25
CA SER A 363 -7.21 -4.53 -9.43
C SER A 363 -7.45 -4.25 -10.92
N GLN A 364 -8.66 -4.49 -11.39
CA GLN A 364 -9.16 -4.04 -12.68
C GLN A 364 -10.31 -3.07 -12.44
N THR A 365 -10.03 -1.78 -12.51
CA THR A 365 -11.00 -0.71 -12.26
C THR A 365 -11.63 -0.24 -13.56
N ALA A 366 -12.95 -0.04 -13.57
CA ALA A 366 -13.67 0.56 -14.68
C ALA A 366 -13.14 1.98 -14.98
N SER A 367 -13.19 2.40 -16.24
CA SER A 367 -12.62 3.67 -16.69
C SER A 367 -13.29 4.92 -16.07
N ASP A 368 -14.50 4.77 -15.55
CA ASP A 368 -15.24 5.81 -14.82
C ASP A 368 -15.09 5.70 -13.30
N TYR A 369 -14.25 4.78 -12.82
CA TYR A 369 -14.01 4.50 -11.40
C TYR A 369 -15.26 4.08 -10.62
N SER A 370 -16.28 3.57 -11.29
CA SER A 370 -17.54 3.14 -10.66
C SER A 370 -17.43 1.81 -9.92
N GLU A 371 -16.57 0.93 -10.41
CA GLU A 371 -16.38 -0.41 -9.86
C GLU A 371 -14.95 -0.93 -10.09
N THR A 372 -14.54 -1.88 -9.27
CA THR A 372 -13.29 -2.63 -9.41
C THR A 372 -13.58 -4.11 -9.23
N THR A 373 -13.01 -4.93 -10.10
CA THR A 373 -12.94 -6.38 -9.93
C THR A 373 -11.52 -6.77 -9.60
N LEU A 374 -11.32 -7.57 -8.56
CA LEU A 374 -10.04 -8.23 -8.32
C LEU A 374 -9.90 -9.37 -9.31
N ILE A 375 -8.73 -9.50 -9.92
CA ILE A 375 -8.44 -10.57 -10.87
C ILE A 375 -7.31 -11.42 -10.32
N ASP A 376 -7.55 -12.69 -10.10
CA ASP A 376 -6.53 -13.67 -9.73
C ASP A 376 -5.73 -14.08 -10.98
N LEU A 377 -4.42 -13.92 -10.91
CA LEU A 377 -3.46 -14.25 -11.98
C LEU A 377 -2.59 -15.47 -11.65
N SER A 378 -2.79 -16.12 -10.54
CA SER A 378 -1.92 -17.24 -10.08
C SER A 378 -2.01 -18.52 -10.91
N GLY A 379 -3.14 -18.72 -11.62
CA GLY A 379 -3.42 -19.89 -12.44
C GLY A 379 -3.06 -19.74 -13.92
N GLU A 380 -3.47 -20.72 -14.74
CA GLU A 380 -3.29 -20.70 -16.20
C GLU A 380 -4.22 -19.69 -16.92
N SER A 381 -5.26 -19.23 -16.24
CA SER A 381 -6.22 -18.24 -16.74
C SER A 381 -6.52 -17.21 -15.67
N ALA A 382 -6.75 -15.97 -16.09
CA ALA A 382 -7.22 -14.91 -15.20
C ALA A 382 -8.63 -15.24 -14.70
N VAL A 383 -8.83 -15.23 -13.39
CA VAL A 383 -10.10 -15.56 -12.75
C VAL A 383 -10.64 -14.32 -12.04
N PRO A 384 -11.86 -13.85 -12.36
CA PRO A 384 -12.49 -12.78 -11.61
C PRO A 384 -12.73 -13.20 -10.16
N GLY A 385 -12.29 -12.37 -9.24
CA GLY A 385 -12.48 -12.51 -7.80
C GLY A 385 -13.59 -11.59 -7.27
N LEU A 386 -13.30 -10.94 -6.15
CA LEU A 386 -14.20 -10.02 -5.47
C LEU A 386 -14.49 -8.79 -6.35
N ASN A 387 -15.76 -8.45 -6.49
CA ASN A 387 -16.20 -7.19 -7.09
C ASN A 387 -16.55 -6.17 -6.00
N LEU A 388 -16.18 -4.92 -6.21
CA LEU A 388 -16.41 -3.84 -5.24
C LEU A 388 -16.76 -2.53 -5.94
N PRO A 389 -17.67 -1.71 -5.39
CA PRO A 389 -17.93 -0.38 -5.90
C PRO A 389 -16.72 0.54 -5.73
N GLY A 390 -16.49 1.42 -6.70
CA GLY A 390 -15.36 2.36 -6.68
C GLY A 390 -14.03 1.74 -7.06
N PHE A 391 -12.94 2.29 -6.53
CA PHE A 391 -11.59 1.81 -6.79
C PHE A 391 -10.89 1.41 -5.49
N VAL A 392 -10.08 0.37 -5.59
CA VAL A 392 -9.33 -0.15 -4.46
C VAL A 392 -8.06 0.69 -4.24
N LEU A 393 -7.76 0.96 -2.98
CA LEU A 393 -6.58 1.70 -2.54
C LEU A 393 -5.59 0.81 -1.79
N ASP A 394 -6.12 -0.14 -1.02
CA ASP A 394 -5.30 -1.08 -0.25
C ASP A 394 -6.12 -2.30 0.15
N ILE A 395 -5.47 -3.44 0.31
CA ILE A 395 -6.02 -4.63 0.98
C ILE A 395 -4.93 -5.20 1.87
N VAL A 396 -5.27 -5.42 3.12
CA VAL A 396 -4.35 -6.02 4.08
C VAL A 396 -5.00 -7.20 4.76
N ARG A 397 -4.23 -8.26 4.96
CA ARG A 397 -4.63 -9.39 5.80
C ARG A 397 -4.29 -9.08 7.25
N ILE A 398 -5.24 -9.28 8.15
CA ILE A 398 -5.04 -9.05 9.60
C ILE A 398 -5.10 -10.35 10.40
N ARG A 399 -5.57 -11.45 9.78
CA ARG A 399 -5.60 -12.79 10.34
C ARG A 399 -5.44 -13.84 9.25
#